data_3e882a360919b2fd311e36ce5a838c26
#
_entry.id   3e882a360919b2fd311e36ce5a838c26
#
_cell.length_a   1.000
_cell.length_b   1.000
_cell.length_c   1.000
_cell.angle_alpha   90.00
_cell.angle_beta   90.00
_cell.angle_gamma   90.00
#
_symmetry.space_group_name_H-M   'P 1'
#
loop_
_entity.id
_entity.type
_entity.pdbx_description
1 polymer ?
#
loop_
_entity_poly.entity_id
_entity_poly.type
_entity_poly.pdbx_seq_one_letter_code
_entity_poly.pdbx_strand_id
1 'polypeptide(L)'
;MAIAQNVFKTITHVSTTNPVGIYTAPVGYTGVVLLAQATNIGSQTHNVSLSHQRTVAGIAVTTEILKDFPIAASDSANLVGGKLVLESNDSLLFASNGTSDVKFLGSILVTLK
;
A
#
# COMPACT_ATOMS: atom_id res chain seq x y z
N MET A 1 26.57 13.54 -7.81
CA MET A 1 26.02 12.58 -6.86
C MET A 1 25.38 11.41 -7.61
N ALA A 2 25.74 10.22 -7.21
CA ALA A 2 25.15 9.05 -7.82
C ALA A 2 23.76 8.79 -7.25
N ILE A 3 22.81 8.53 -8.14
CA ILE A 3 21.46 8.15 -7.74
C ILE A 3 21.31 6.66 -7.98
N ALA A 4 20.88 5.94 -6.96
CA ALA A 4 20.64 4.51 -7.10
C ALA A 4 19.50 4.28 -8.11
N GLN A 5 19.76 3.47 -9.11
CA GLN A 5 18.74 3.18 -10.14
C GLN A 5 17.69 2.19 -9.67
N ASN A 6 18.11 1.24 -8.85
CA ASN A 6 17.21 0.22 -8.32
C ASN A 6 17.42 0.11 -6.83
N VAL A 7 16.36 0.36 -6.07
CA VAL A 7 16.39 0.28 -4.62
C VAL A 7 15.19 -0.54 -4.17
N PHE A 8 15.46 -1.56 -3.36
CA PHE A 8 14.39 -2.33 -2.71
C PHE A 8 14.05 -1.68 -1.38
N LYS A 9 12.77 -1.47 -1.14
CA LYS A 9 12.29 -0.87 0.10
C LYS A 9 11.24 -1.77 0.75
N THR A 10 11.29 -1.83 2.07
CA THR A 10 10.25 -2.47 2.88
C THR A 10 9.47 -1.38 3.58
N ILE A 11 8.15 -1.46 3.50
CA ILE A 11 7.25 -0.49 4.08
C ILE A 11 6.39 -1.19 5.11
N THR A 12 6.31 -0.61 6.30
CA THR A 12 5.46 -1.12 7.37
C THR A 12 4.47 -0.03 7.78
N HIS A 13 3.28 -0.45 8.21
CA HIS A 13 2.25 0.47 8.64
C HIS A 13 1.31 -0.22 9.61
N VAL A 14 0.91 0.50 10.65
CA VAL A 14 -0.11 0.03 11.59
C VAL A 14 -1.42 0.72 11.23
N SER A 15 -2.48 -0.06 11.08
CA SER A 15 -3.73 0.42 10.52
C SER A 15 -4.40 1.51 11.34
N THR A 16 -5.08 2.40 10.62
CA THR A 16 -6.02 3.36 11.16
C THR A 16 -7.33 3.23 10.40
N THR A 17 -8.41 3.81 10.96
CA THR A 17 -9.72 3.74 10.32
C THR A 17 -9.84 4.64 9.11
N ASN A 18 -9.08 5.74 9.09
CA ASN A 18 -9.05 6.61 7.92
C ASN A 18 -7.98 6.14 6.94
N PRO A 19 -8.23 6.25 5.62
CA PRO A 19 -7.20 5.93 4.64
C PRO A 19 -5.96 6.81 4.84
N VAL A 20 -4.79 6.18 4.82
CA VAL A 20 -3.51 6.85 5.00
C VAL A 20 -2.61 6.48 3.83
N GLY A 21 -1.94 7.48 3.25
CA GLY A 21 -0.92 7.24 2.23
C GLY A 21 0.28 6.56 2.88
N ILE A 22 0.54 5.33 2.48
CA ILE A 22 1.62 4.53 3.06
C ILE A 22 2.87 4.57 2.20
N TYR A 23 2.74 4.94 0.93
CA TYR A 23 3.88 5.09 0.03
C TYR A 23 3.50 5.98 -1.14
N THR A 24 4.42 6.84 -1.54
CA THR A 24 4.30 7.65 -2.76
C THR A 24 5.57 7.48 -3.59
N ALA A 25 5.41 7.14 -4.85
CA ALA A 25 6.55 7.02 -5.76
C ALA A 25 7.16 8.40 -6.01
N PRO A 26 8.49 8.57 -5.79
CA PRO A 26 9.11 9.88 -5.96
C PRO A 26 9.07 10.35 -7.41
N VAL A 27 9.17 11.68 -7.59
CA VAL A 27 9.29 12.28 -8.92
C VAL A 27 10.53 11.73 -9.61
N GLY A 28 10.35 11.29 -10.88
CA GLY A 28 11.44 10.74 -11.66
C GLY A 28 11.69 9.26 -11.42
N TYR A 29 10.90 8.62 -10.55
CA TYR A 29 11.04 7.21 -10.24
C TYR A 29 9.73 6.46 -10.50
N THR A 30 9.86 5.16 -10.66
CA THR A 30 8.73 4.24 -10.73
C THR A 30 8.86 3.25 -9.58
N GLY A 31 7.77 2.97 -8.90
CA GLY A 31 7.73 1.96 -7.84
C GLY A 31 7.00 0.72 -8.33
N VAL A 32 7.61 -0.45 -8.15
CA VAL A 32 6.94 -1.71 -8.45
C VAL A 32 6.65 -2.41 -7.14
N VAL A 33 5.38 -2.58 -6.81
CA VAL A 33 4.97 -3.26 -5.60
C VAL A 33 5.11 -4.76 -5.82
N LEU A 34 6.03 -5.37 -5.08
CA LEU A 34 6.32 -6.81 -5.19
C LEU A 34 5.51 -7.62 -4.20
N LEU A 35 5.18 -7.02 -3.05
CA LEU A 35 4.41 -7.65 -1.99
C LEU A 35 3.57 -6.59 -1.31
N ALA A 36 2.32 -6.89 -1.06
CA ALA A 36 1.46 -6.09 -0.20
C ALA A 36 0.64 -7.06 0.65
N GLN A 37 0.95 -7.10 1.93
CA GLN A 37 0.38 -8.07 2.86
C GLN A 37 -0.15 -7.36 4.08
N ALA A 38 -1.31 -7.78 4.54
CA ALA A 38 -1.88 -7.30 5.80
C ALA A 38 -2.10 -8.48 6.72
N THR A 39 -1.76 -8.31 8.00
CA THR A 39 -1.93 -9.33 9.03
C THR A 39 -2.82 -8.77 10.12
N ASN A 40 -3.85 -9.51 10.46
CA ASN A 40 -4.75 -9.16 11.56
C ASN A 40 -4.25 -9.83 12.84
N ILE A 41 -3.71 -9.02 13.74
CA ILE A 41 -3.20 -9.51 15.04
C ILE A 41 -4.23 -9.38 16.15
N GLY A 42 -5.42 -8.90 15.82
CA GLY A 42 -6.51 -8.77 16.78
C GLY A 42 -7.27 -10.06 17.02
N SER A 43 -8.29 -9.99 17.84
CA SER A 43 -9.10 -11.14 18.22
C SER A 43 -10.41 -11.24 17.43
N GLN A 44 -10.65 -10.29 16.51
CA GLN A 44 -11.87 -10.26 15.70
C GLN A 44 -11.50 -10.08 14.23
N THR A 45 -12.42 -10.43 13.34
CA THR A 45 -12.26 -10.17 11.92
C THR A 45 -12.26 -8.66 11.67
N HIS A 46 -11.30 -8.18 10.87
CA HIS A 46 -11.23 -6.78 10.44
C HIS A 46 -11.23 -6.71 8.93
N ASN A 47 -11.87 -5.67 8.42
CA ASN A 47 -11.94 -5.42 6.98
C ASN A 47 -10.87 -4.41 6.60
N VAL A 48 -10.14 -4.68 5.52
CA VAL A 48 -9.07 -3.81 5.04
C VAL A 48 -9.38 -3.29 3.65
N SER A 49 -8.85 -2.12 3.35
CA SER A 49 -8.98 -1.50 2.02
C SER A 49 -7.61 -1.01 1.58
N LEU A 50 -7.27 -1.28 0.33
CA LEU A 50 -6.04 -0.79 -0.29
C LEU A 50 -6.43 -0.10 -1.59
N SER A 51 -5.93 1.11 -1.80
CA SER A 51 -6.29 1.92 -2.96
C SER A 51 -5.05 2.49 -3.62
N HIS A 52 -5.15 2.72 -4.92
CA HIS A 52 -4.20 3.48 -5.72
C HIS A 52 -4.73 4.90 -5.88
N GLN A 53 -3.88 5.89 -5.68
CA GLN A 53 -4.27 7.29 -5.89
C GLN A 53 -3.31 7.97 -6.84
N ARG A 54 -3.88 8.68 -7.81
CA ARG A 54 -3.12 9.46 -8.79
C ARG A 54 -3.75 10.82 -8.93
N THR A 55 -2.93 11.85 -9.05
CA THR A 55 -3.42 13.20 -9.32
C THR A 55 -3.41 13.46 -10.82
N VAL A 56 -4.57 13.77 -11.37
CA VAL A 56 -4.75 14.10 -12.78
C VAL A 56 -5.34 15.49 -12.87
N ALA A 57 -4.62 16.41 -13.53
CA ALA A 57 -5.06 17.81 -13.69
C ALA A 57 -5.42 18.47 -12.36
N GLY A 58 -4.63 18.20 -11.32
CA GLY A 58 -4.85 18.76 -9.99
C GLY A 58 -5.91 18.05 -9.16
N ILE A 59 -6.52 17.00 -9.67
CA ILE A 59 -7.58 16.27 -8.98
C ILE A 59 -7.09 14.88 -8.61
N ALA A 60 -7.22 14.53 -7.33
CA ALA A 60 -6.86 13.20 -6.87
C ALA A 60 -7.92 12.19 -7.32
N VAL A 61 -7.46 11.13 -7.98
CA VAL A 61 -8.30 10.03 -8.44
C VAL A 61 -7.89 8.78 -7.68
N THR A 62 -8.83 8.21 -6.92
CA THR A 62 -8.58 7.03 -6.11
C THR A 62 -9.24 5.82 -6.76
N THR A 63 -8.47 4.76 -6.93
CA THR A 63 -8.97 3.49 -7.46
C THR A 63 -8.75 2.43 -6.41
N GLU A 64 -9.85 1.81 -5.94
CA GLU A 64 -9.75 0.73 -4.96
C GLU A 64 -9.15 -0.51 -5.63
N ILE A 65 -8.12 -1.06 -5.00
CA ILE A 65 -7.57 -2.36 -5.38
C ILE A 65 -8.40 -3.44 -4.72
N LEU A 66 -8.72 -3.24 -3.43
CA LEU A 66 -9.73 -3.99 -2.73
C LEU A 66 -10.38 -3.10 -1.68
N LYS A 67 -11.63 -3.42 -1.36
CA LYS A 67 -12.40 -2.63 -0.41
C LYS A 67 -13.11 -3.54 0.56
N ASP A 68 -12.95 -3.23 1.85
CA ASP A 68 -13.62 -3.95 2.94
C ASP A 68 -13.38 -5.47 2.86
N PHE A 69 -12.15 -5.85 2.52
CA PHE A 69 -11.76 -7.24 2.43
C PHE A 69 -11.57 -7.82 3.83
N PRO A 70 -12.30 -8.88 4.20
CA PRO A 70 -12.24 -9.41 5.56
C PRO A 70 -10.98 -10.25 5.77
N ILE A 71 -10.29 -10.00 6.89
CA ILE A 71 -9.18 -10.83 7.36
C ILE A 71 -9.56 -11.36 8.73
N ALA A 72 -9.62 -12.67 8.86
CA ALA A 72 -9.97 -13.31 10.14
C ALA A 72 -8.88 -13.01 11.19
N ALA A 73 -9.26 -13.13 12.46
CA ALA A 73 -8.33 -12.98 13.55
C ALA A 73 -7.12 -13.89 13.38
N SER A 74 -5.93 -13.38 13.64
CA SER A 74 -4.66 -14.11 13.55
C SER A 74 -4.34 -14.63 12.15
N ASP A 75 -4.95 -14.05 11.12
CA ASP A 75 -4.71 -14.44 9.72
C ASP A 75 -4.07 -13.29 8.95
N SER A 76 -3.62 -13.59 7.75
CA SER A 76 -3.03 -12.60 6.85
C SER A 76 -3.52 -12.80 5.43
N ALA A 77 -3.39 -11.76 4.60
CA ALA A 77 -3.82 -11.81 3.21
C ALA A 77 -2.86 -11.02 2.34
N ASN A 78 -2.64 -11.51 1.12
CA ASN A 78 -2.00 -10.73 0.07
C ASN A 78 -3.04 -9.83 -0.56
N LEU A 79 -2.74 -8.54 -0.63
CA LEU A 79 -3.70 -7.54 -1.08
C LEU A 79 -3.57 -7.21 -2.56
N VAL A 80 -2.45 -7.58 -3.17
CA VAL A 80 -2.21 -7.34 -4.60
C VAL A 80 -1.89 -8.68 -5.24
N GLY A 81 -2.69 -9.08 -6.21
CA GLY A 81 -2.48 -10.32 -6.94
C GLY A 81 -1.54 -10.11 -8.11
N GLY A 82 -0.26 -10.15 -7.87
CA GLY A 82 0.76 -9.89 -8.86
C GLY A 82 1.53 -8.62 -8.54
N LYS A 83 2.07 -7.96 -9.57
CA LYS A 83 2.84 -6.73 -9.39
C LYS A 83 2.01 -5.52 -9.74
N LEU A 84 2.14 -4.46 -8.96
CA LEU A 84 1.49 -3.19 -9.22
C LEU A 84 2.56 -2.14 -9.48
N VAL A 85 2.41 -1.41 -10.58
CA VAL A 85 3.34 -0.34 -10.93
C VAL A 85 2.78 0.99 -10.45
N LEU A 86 3.58 1.71 -9.66
CA LEU A 86 3.30 3.07 -9.25
C LEU A 86 4.15 4.00 -10.09
N GLU A 87 3.50 4.82 -10.91
CA GLU A 87 4.21 5.85 -11.66
C GLU A 87 4.55 7.00 -10.73
N SER A 88 5.40 7.92 -11.21
CA SER A 88 5.83 9.05 -10.38
C SER A 88 4.64 9.76 -9.76
N ASN A 89 4.71 10.02 -8.46
CA ASN A 89 3.67 10.66 -7.64
C ASN A 89 2.42 9.81 -7.36
N ASP A 90 2.35 8.60 -7.88
CA ASP A 90 1.26 7.70 -7.49
C ASP A 90 1.45 7.26 -6.03
N SER A 91 0.35 7.07 -5.34
CA SER A 91 0.36 6.69 -3.93
C SER A 91 -0.45 5.43 -3.68
N LEU A 92 -0.07 4.70 -2.63
CA LEU A 92 -0.90 3.64 -2.04
C LEU A 92 -1.54 4.18 -0.78
N LEU A 93 -2.83 3.92 -0.62
CA LEU A 93 -3.58 4.25 0.59
C LEU A 93 -4.08 2.97 1.24
N PHE A 94 -3.99 2.92 2.55
CA PHE A 94 -4.41 1.75 3.33
C PHE A 94 -5.31 2.16 4.47
N ALA A 95 -6.35 1.37 4.72
CA ALA A 95 -7.27 1.58 5.84
C ALA A 95 -7.78 0.24 6.34
N SER A 96 -8.21 0.21 7.59
CA SER A 96 -8.84 -0.95 8.22
C SER A 96 -9.89 -0.46 9.20
N ASN A 97 -10.93 -1.24 9.43
CA ASN A 97 -11.92 -0.89 10.45
C ASN A 97 -11.45 -1.22 11.87
N GLY A 98 -10.22 -1.75 12.03
CA GLY A 98 -9.64 -2.03 13.35
C GLY A 98 -8.37 -1.23 13.56
N THR A 99 -8.43 -0.17 14.39
CA THR A 99 -7.25 0.62 14.71
C THR A 99 -6.24 -0.20 15.47
N SER A 100 -4.99 -0.21 14.98
CA SER A 100 -3.84 -0.90 15.58
C SER A 100 -3.90 -2.44 15.55
N ASP A 101 -4.97 -3.03 15.03
CA ASP A 101 -5.10 -4.49 14.99
C ASP A 101 -4.62 -5.10 13.68
N VAL A 102 -4.42 -4.31 12.65
CA VAL A 102 -3.95 -4.81 11.36
C VAL A 102 -2.63 -4.14 11.02
N LYS A 103 -1.65 -4.95 10.65
CA LYS A 103 -0.33 -4.45 10.26
C LYS A 103 -0.08 -4.74 8.79
N PHE A 104 0.42 -3.73 8.09
CA PHE A 104 0.74 -3.82 6.67
C PHE A 104 2.24 -3.97 6.48
N LEU A 105 2.62 -4.87 5.59
CA LEU A 105 4.00 -5.04 5.17
C LEU A 105 4.03 -5.05 3.64
N GLY A 106 4.86 -4.20 3.06
CA GLY A 106 5.02 -4.13 1.62
C GLY A 106 6.48 -4.14 1.22
N SER A 107 6.75 -4.67 0.04
CA SER A 107 8.07 -4.61 -0.59
C SER A 107 7.93 -3.92 -1.93
N ILE A 108 8.76 -2.91 -2.15
CA ILE A 108 8.68 -2.09 -3.35
C ILE A 108 10.07 -1.96 -3.96
N LEU A 109 10.15 -2.21 -5.26
CA LEU A 109 11.34 -1.91 -6.04
C LEU A 109 11.17 -0.50 -6.62
N VAL A 110 12.06 0.41 -6.24
CA VAL A 110 12.06 1.78 -6.76
C VAL A 110 13.14 1.87 -7.81
N THR A 111 12.77 2.23 -9.02
CA THR A 111 13.69 2.31 -10.13
C THR A 111 13.62 3.67 -10.80
N LEU A 112 14.75 4.14 -11.32
CA LEU A 112 14.81 5.39 -12.04
C LEU A 112 14.01 5.29 -13.34
N LYS A 113 13.18 6.27 -13.55
CA LYS A 113 12.29 6.31 -14.71
C LYS A 113 13.05 6.69 -15.98
#